data_cb7696afa9c5abe2f6582233afc829de
#
_entry.id   cb7696afa9c5abe2f6582233afc829de
#
_cell.length_a   1.000
_cell.length_b   1.000
_cell.length_c   1.000
_cell.angle_alpha   90.00
_cell.angle_beta   90.00
_cell.angle_gamma   90.00
#
_symmetry.space_group_name_H-M   'P 1'
#
loop_
_entity.id
_entity.type
_entity.pdbx_description
1 polymer ?
#
loop_
_entity_poly.entity_id
_entity_poly.type
_entity_poly.pdbx_seq_one_letter_code
_entity_poly.pdbx_strand_id
1 'polypeptide(L)'
;MTRDFFMSCCSKKPPLEDRPTLSVEQASELEALFKVLGNMTRLRMLQTVCAAGEICVTDLAEKLNMKPQAISNQLQRLVDRGMLGHRRNGNNIFYRILDSCVVSLLDAALCLMEESKMRKTGGTLDE
;
A
#
# COMPACT_ATOMS: atom_id res chain seq x y z
N MET A 1 14.47 -10.54 1.12
CA MET A 1 14.82 -9.49 0.17
C MET A 1 13.58 -8.97 -0.53
N THR A 2 13.42 -7.68 -0.52
CA THR A 2 12.25 -7.07 -1.15
C THR A 2 12.22 -7.33 -2.65
N ARG A 3 13.39 -7.40 -3.26
CA ARG A 3 13.49 -7.66 -4.70
C ARG A 3 12.89 -9.02 -5.06
N ASP A 4 13.20 -10.05 -4.27
CA ASP A 4 12.66 -11.38 -4.52
C ASP A 4 11.15 -11.39 -4.33
N PHE A 5 10.68 -10.69 -3.30
CA PHE A 5 9.27 -10.57 -3.04
C PHE A 5 8.54 -9.92 -4.21
N PHE A 6 9.10 -8.82 -4.71
CA PHE A 6 8.53 -8.10 -5.83
C PHE A 6 8.50 -8.97 -7.09
N MET A 7 9.59 -9.66 -7.36
CA MET A 7 9.67 -10.55 -8.52
C MET A 7 8.65 -11.66 -8.44
N SER A 8 8.45 -12.22 -7.25
CA SER A 8 7.47 -13.28 -7.05
C SER A 8 6.07 -12.81 -7.40
N CYS A 9 5.74 -11.60 -7.02
CA CYS A 9 4.42 -11.03 -7.28
C CYS A 9 4.16 -10.83 -8.78
N CYS A 10 5.15 -10.34 -9.49
CA CYS A 10 4.98 -9.89 -10.86
C CYS A 10 5.71 -10.75 -11.88
N SER A 11 6.16 -11.95 -11.50
CA SER A 11 7.06 -12.73 -12.34
C SER A 11 6.47 -13.13 -13.69
N LYS A 12 5.15 -13.25 -13.79
CA LYS A 12 4.51 -13.68 -15.02
C LYS A 12 4.02 -12.53 -15.89
N LYS A 13 4.30 -11.33 -15.49
CA LYS A 13 3.82 -10.15 -16.20
C LYS A 13 5.00 -9.40 -16.80
N PRO A 14 4.79 -8.75 -17.94
CA PRO A 14 5.90 -8.02 -18.56
C PRO A 14 6.29 -6.81 -17.73
N PRO A 15 7.55 -6.41 -17.80
CA PRO A 15 7.97 -5.19 -17.11
C PRO A 15 7.35 -3.96 -17.76
N LEU A 16 7.39 -2.85 -17.04
CA LEU A 16 6.73 -1.62 -17.49
C LEU A 16 7.18 -1.21 -18.90
N GLU A 17 8.46 -1.27 -19.18
CA GLU A 17 8.99 -0.79 -20.46
C GLU A 17 8.56 -1.66 -21.64
N ASP A 18 8.14 -2.89 -21.37
CA ASP A 18 7.71 -3.81 -22.43
C ASP A 18 6.20 -3.80 -22.64
N ARG A 19 5.49 -2.99 -21.86
CA ARG A 19 4.04 -2.92 -22.02
C ARG A 19 3.69 -1.88 -23.06
N PRO A 20 2.57 -2.09 -23.77
CA PRO A 20 2.11 -1.06 -24.70
C PRO A 20 1.69 0.20 -23.94
N THR A 21 1.59 1.30 -24.64
CA THR A 21 1.13 2.55 -24.06
C THR A 21 -0.21 2.31 -23.36
N LEU A 22 -0.36 2.85 -22.15
CA LEU A 22 -1.60 2.69 -21.39
C LEU A 22 -2.76 3.28 -22.17
N SER A 23 -3.84 2.52 -22.27
CA SER A 23 -5.07 3.05 -22.83
C SER A 23 -5.67 4.06 -21.85
N VAL A 24 -6.62 4.85 -22.35
CA VAL A 24 -7.32 5.80 -21.47
C VAL A 24 -8.00 5.06 -20.33
N GLU A 25 -8.60 3.91 -20.62
CA GLU A 25 -9.28 3.12 -19.62
C GLU A 25 -8.32 2.61 -18.55
N GLN A 26 -7.18 2.07 -18.99
CA GLN A 26 -6.17 1.59 -18.05
C GLN A 26 -5.62 2.72 -17.19
N ALA A 27 -5.34 3.86 -17.81
CA ALA A 27 -4.83 5.01 -17.06
C ALA A 27 -5.83 5.48 -16.03
N SER A 28 -7.11 5.48 -16.38
CA SER A 28 -8.17 5.89 -15.48
C SER A 28 -8.28 4.95 -14.28
N GLU A 29 -8.19 3.65 -14.54
CA GLU A 29 -8.24 2.67 -13.46
C GLU A 29 -7.02 2.79 -12.54
N LEU A 30 -5.86 3.02 -13.15
CA LEU A 30 -4.64 3.21 -12.37
C LEU A 30 -4.71 4.48 -11.52
N GLU A 31 -5.27 5.53 -12.10
CA GLU A 31 -5.47 6.77 -11.35
C GLU A 31 -6.35 6.54 -10.13
N ALA A 32 -7.44 5.78 -10.30
CA ALA A 32 -8.34 5.47 -9.20
C ALA A 32 -7.63 4.70 -8.10
N LEU A 33 -6.76 3.78 -8.49
CA LEU A 33 -5.96 3.03 -7.53
C LEU A 33 -5.08 3.96 -6.70
N PHE A 34 -4.38 4.86 -7.38
CA PHE A 34 -3.49 5.79 -6.69
C PHE A 34 -4.26 6.78 -5.81
N LYS A 35 -5.49 7.12 -6.19
CA LYS A 35 -6.32 7.97 -5.34
C LYS A 35 -6.71 7.27 -4.05
N VAL A 36 -6.93 5.96 -4.11
CA VAL A 36 -7.19 5.20 -2.88
C VAL A 36 -5.96 5.22 -1.98
N LEU A 37 -4.78 5.03 -2.57
CA LEU A 37 -3.54 5.01 -1.81
C LEU A 37 -3.08 6.40 -1.38
N GLY A 38 -3.49 7.43 -2.10
CA GLY A 38 -3.05 8.80 -1.80
C GLY A 38 -3.82 9.42 -0.66
N ASN A 39 -3.83 8.75 0.48
CA ASN A 39 -4.51 9.21 1.68
C ASN A 39 -3.64 8.84 2.88
N MET A 40 -3.27 9.84 3.65
CA MET A 40 -2.32 9.67 4.74
C MET A 40 -2.74 8.57 5.71
N THR A 41 -4.00 8.55 6.09
CA THR A 41 -4.49 7.56 7.04
C THR A 41 -4.40 6.15 6.47
N ARG A 42 -4.83 5.98 5.23
CA ARG A 42 -4.79 4.66 4.60
C ARG A 42 -3.36 4.16 4.42
N LEU A 43 -2.43 5.05 4.08
CA LEU A 43 -1.02 4.66 3.97
C LEU A 43 -0.46 4.20 5.30
N ARG A 44 -0.78 4.93 6.36
CA ARG A 44 -0.35 4.53 7.70
C ARG A 44 -0.94 3.18 8.10
N MET A 45 -2.21 2.96 7.76
CA MET A 45 -2.87 1.70 8.06
C MET A 45 -2.23 0.54 7.33
N LEU A 46 -1.97 0.71 6.04
CA LEU A 46 -1.37 -0.37 5.25
C LEU A 46 0.01 -0.74 5.78
N GLN A 47 0.82 0.25 6.10
CA GLN A 47 2.16 -0.01 6.63
C GLN A 47 2.07 -0.72 7.99
N THR A 48 1.14 -0.29 8.84
CA THR A 48 1.00 -0.89 10.17
C THR A 48 0.51 -2.33 10.07
N VAL A 49 -0.47 -2.59 9.18
CA VAL A 49 -0.96 -3.95 8.97
C VAL A 49 0.16 -4.83 8.44
N CYS A 50 0.93 -4.31 7.50
CA CYS A 50 2.06 -5.05 6.94
C CYS A 50 3.08 -5.43 8.03
N ALA A 51 3.41 -4.48 8.87
CA ALA A 51 4.40 -4.71 9.93
C ALA A 51 3.91 -5.72 10.97
N ALA A 52 2.60 -5.71 11.25
CA ALA A 52 2.03 -6.61 12.23
C ALA A 52 1.77 -8.00 11.67
N GLY A 53 1.67 -8.12 10.36
CA GLY A 53 1.24 -9.36 9.72
C GLY A 53 -0.27 -9.47 9.72
N GLU A 54 -0.86 -9.42 10.90
CA GLU A 54 -2.31 -9.47 11.07
C GLU A 54 -2.65 -8.67 12.32
N ILE A 55 -3.72 -7.87 12.25
CA ILE A 55 -4.05 -6.99 13.38
C ILE A 55 -5.55 -6.69 13.38
N CYS A 56 -6.14 -6.58 14.58
CA CYS A 56 -7.55 -6.25 14.70
C CYS A 56 -7.75 -4.73 14.74
N VAL A 57 -9.00 -4.30 14.58
CA VAL A 57 -9.33 -2.88 14.51
C VAL A 57 -8.90 -2.14 15.77
N THR A 58 -9.17 -2.72 16.93
CA THR A 58 -8.87 -2.06 18.19
C THR A 58 -7.38 -1.77 18.33
N ASP A 59 -6.56 -2.78 18.03
CA ASP A 59 -5.12 -2.63 18.12
C ASP A 59 -4.59 -1.66 17.08
N LEU A 60 -5.16 -1.72 15.88
CA LEU A 60 -4.74 -0.81 14.82
C LEU A 60 -5.06 0.64 15.19
N ALA A 61 -6.27 0.86 15.70
CA ALA A 61 -6.70 2.20 16.12
C ALA A 61 -5.78 2.73 17.21
N GLU A 62 -5.41 1.88 18.15
CA GLU A 62 -4.52 2.27 19.23
C GLU A 62 -3.15 2.66 18.71
N LYS A 63 -2.60 1.85 17.80
CA LYS A 63 -1.28 2.16 17.23
C LYS A 63 -1.29 3.46 16.45
N LEU A 64 -2.39 3.77 15.78
CA LEU A 64 -2.49 4.98 14.98
C LEU A 64 -3.03 6.16 15.76
N ASN A 65 -3.40 5.94 17.02
CA ASN A 65 -3.98 6.96 17.87
C ASN A 65 -5.22 7.58 17.25
N MET A 66 -6.11 6.71 16.79
CA MET A 66 -7.34 7.11 16.12
C MET A 66 -8.52 6.33 16.71
N LYS A 67 -9.72 6.84 16.48
CA LYS A 67 -10.91 6.16 16.96
C LYS A 67 -11.21 4.94 16.08
N PRO A 68 -11.64 3.82 16.69
CA PRO A 68 -11.93 2.61 15.90
C PRO A 68 -12.93 2.83 14.76
N GLN A 69 -13.92 3.69 14.97
CA GLN A 69 -14.92 3.92 13.94
C GLN A 69 -14.31 4.54 12.68
N ALA A 70 -13.40 5.49 12.87
CA ALA A 70 -12.71 6.12 11.75
C ALA A 70 -11.86 5.09 11.00
N ILE A 71 -11.20 4.22 11.75
CA ILE A 71 -10.37 3.17 11.17
C ILE A 71 -11.22 2.17 10.39
N SER A 72 -12.35 1.75 10.96
CA SER A 72 -13.23 0.76 10.32
C SER A 72 -13.66 1.21 8.92
N ASN A 73 -14.05 2.47 8.80
CA ASN A 73 -14.51 2.98 7.51
C ASN A 73 -13.40 2.93 6.46
N GLN A 74 -12.19 3.27 6.88
CA GLN A 74 -11.05 3.24 5.95
C GLN A 74 -10.63 1.81 5.61
N LEU A 75 -10.69 0.91 6.59
CA LEU A 75 -10.36 -0.49 6.35
C LEU A 75 -11.30 -1.09 5.31
N GLN A 76 -12.59 -0.74 5.38
CA GLN A 76 -13.56 -1.29 4.44
C GLN A 76 -13.22 -0.88 3.01
N ARG A 77 -12.75 0.34 2.81
CA ARG A 77 -12.34 0.79 1.48
C ARG A 77 -11.21 -0.07 0.93
N LEU A 78 -10.25 -0.41 1.79
CA LEU A 78 -9.11 -1.21 1.37
C LEU A 78 -9.50 -2.66 1.12
N VAL A 79 -10.44 -3.18 1.91
CA VAL A 79 -10.97 -4.53 1.68
C VAL A 79 -11.73 -4.57 0.35
N ASP A 80 -12.55 -3.56 0.09
CA ASP A 80 -13.34 -3.49 -1.14
C ASP A 80 -12.45 -3.46 -2.38
N ARG A 81 -11.27 -2.88 -2.25
CA ARG A 81 -10.32 -2.82 -3.37
C ARG A 81 -9.43 -4.05 -3.46
N GLY A 82 -9.62 -5.01 -2.58
CA GLY A 82 -8.84 -6.24 -2.61
C GLY A 82 -7.43 -6.12 -2.07
N MET A 83 -7.12 -5.02 -1.41
CA MET A 83 -5.79 -4.81 -0.83
C MET A 83 -5.63 -5.49 0.51
N LEU A 84 -6.72 -5.58 1.27
CA LEU A 84 -6.73 -6.23 2.56
C LEU A 84 -7.71 -7.38 2.56
N GLY A 85 -7.33 -8.45 3.27
CA GLY A 85 -8.25 -9.51 3.61
C GLY A 85 -8.58 -9.42 5.09
N HIS A 86 -9.67 -10.07 5.48
CA HIS A 86 -10.04 -10.08 6.89
C HIS A 86 -10.63 -11.42 7.27
N ARG A 87 -10.56 -11.74 8.54
CA ARG A 87 -11.17 -12.93 9.09
C ARG A 87 -11.68 -12.63 10.48
N ARG A 88 -12.75 -13.33 10.85
CA ARG A 88 -13.32 -13.21 12.18
C ARG A 88 -12.71 -14.25 13.09
N ASN A 89 -12.37 -13.86 14.31
CA ASN A 89 -11.92 -14.75 15.34
C ASN A 89 -12.60 -14.33 16.64
N GLY A 90 -13.67 -15.03 16.99
CA GLY A 90 -14.48 -14.62 18.12
C GLY A 90 -15.20 -13.33 17.82
N ASN A 91 -15.04 -12.35 18.69
CA ASN A 91 -15.67 -11.05 18.52
C ASN A 91 -14.79 -10.06 17.74
N ASN A 92 -13.61 -10.49 17.35
CA ASN A 92 -12.66 -9.62 16.67
C ASN A 92 -12.53 -9.96 15.21
N ILE A 93 -12.31 -8.92 14.40
CA ILE A 93 -11.99 -9.09 12.99
C ILE A 93 -10.55 -8.68 12.81
N PHE A 94 -9.77 -9.58 12.21
CA PHE A 94 -8.35 -9.35 11.96
C PHE A 94 -8.12 -9.07 10.48
N TYR A 95 -7.24 -8.14 10.20
CA TYR A 95 -6.93 -7.69 8.84
C TYR A 95 -5.49 -8.01 8.49
N ARG A 96 -5.25 -8.36 7.25
CA ARG A 96 -3.91 -8.65 6.75
C ARG A 96 -3.79 -8.15 5.32
N ILE A 97 -2.56 -7.94 4.87
CA ILE A 97 -2.32 -7.59 3.47
C ILE A 97 -2.65 -8.80 2.62
N LEU A 98 -3.49 -8.60 1.63
CA LEU A 98 -3.91 -9.69 0.76
C LEU A 98 -3.05 -9.79 -0.48
N ASP A 99 -2.59 -8.67 -0.98
CA ASP A 99 -1.84 -8.60 -2.25
C ASP A 99 -0.44 -8.05 -1.99
N SER A 100 0.56 -8.89 -2.23
CA SER A 100 1.95 -8.50 -1.99
C SER A 100 2.40 -7.35 -2.89
N CYS A 101 1.71 -7.11 -3.99
CA CYS A 101 2.04 -5.98 -4.86
C CYS A 101 1.85 -4.64 -4.14
N VAL A 102 0.90 -4.59 -3.21
CA VAL A 102 0.70 -3.37 -2.41
C VAL A 102 1.95 -3.06 -1.59
N VAL A 103 2.52 -4.10 -0.97
CA VAL A 103 3.74 -3.92 -0.17
C VAL A 103 4.90 -3.45 -1.05
N SER A 104 5.06 -4.09 -2.21
CA SER A 104 6.14 -3.72 -3.13
C SER A 104 5.99 -2.29 -3.62
N LEU A 105 4.76 -1.89 -3.91
CA LEU A 105 4.49 -0.53 -4.38
C LEU A 105 4.84 0.50 -3.31
N LEU A 106 4.42 0.25 -2.07
CA LEU A 106 4.71 1.19 -0.98
C LEU A 106 6.20 1.22 -0.64
N ASP A 107 6.85 0.07 -0.71
CA ASP A 107 8.30 0.01 -0.53
C ASP A 107 9.00 0.90 -1.54
N ALA A 108 8.61 0.76 -2.81
CA ALA A 108 9.21 1.55 -3.88
C ALA A 108 8.91 3.03 -3.70
N ALA A 109 7.69 3.36 -3.27
CA ALA A 109 7.29 4.74 -3.06
C ALA A 109 8.10 5.39 -1.94
N LEU A 110 8.30 4.65 -0.84
CA LEU A 110 9.11 5.16 0.27
C LEU A 110 10.55 5.36 -0.17
N CYS A 111 11.08 4.40 -0.92
CA CYS A 111 12.43 4.51 -1.44
C CYS A 111 12.56 5.75 -2.33
N LEU A 112 11.59 5.96 -3.21
CA LEU A 112 11.58 7.13 -4.10
C LEU A 112 11.57 8.43 -3.29
N MET A 113 10.75 8.49 -2.26
CA MET A 113 10.64 9.68 -1.43
C MET A 113 11.95 9.97 -0.70
N GLU A 114 12.56 8.93 -0.13
CA GLU A 114 13.81 9.08 0.61
C GLU A 114 14.96 9.47 -0.30
N GLU A 115 15.03 8.87 -1.48
CA GLU A 115 16.05 9.21 -2.47
C GLU A 115 15.88 10.66 -2.94
N SER A 116 14.65 11.08 -3.12
CA SER A 116 14.36 12.45 -3.54
C SER A 116 14.84 13.45 -2.50
N LYS A 117 14.62 13.15 -1.23
CA LYS A 117 15.08 14.02 -0.15
C LYS A 117 16.60 14.11 -0.12
N MET A 118 17.26 13.00 -0.32
CA MET A 118 18.72 12.97 -0.34
C MET A 118 19.28 13.81 -1.49
N ARG A 119 18.65 13.73 -2.66
CA ARG A 119 19.09 14.53 -3.80
C ARG A 119 18.95 16.02 -3.52
N LYS A 120 17.82 16.40 -2.90
CA LYS A 120 17.59 17.80 -2.56
C LYS A 120 18.60 18.30 -1.54
N THR A 121 18.85 17.48 -0.52
CA THR A 121 19.79 17.84 0.52
C THR A 121 21.21 17.92 -0.01
N GLY A 122 21.54 17.04 -0.94
CA GLY A 122 22.86 17.04 -1.56
C GLY A 122 23.15 18.27 -2.39
N GLY A 123 22.11 18.93 -2.85
CA GLY A 123 22.25 20.23 -3.54
C GLY A 123 22.84 20.15 -4.91
N THR A 124 22.83 19.04 -5.47
CA THR A 124 23.38 18.94 -6.78
C THR A 124 22.32 18.83 -7.82
N LEU A 125 22.31 18.87 -8.10
CA LEU A 125 21.63 18.63 -8.96
C LEU A 125 21.44 18.76 -10.06
N ASP A 126 21.29 18.55 -10.50
CA ASP A 126 21.18 18.63 -11.53
C ASP A 126 20.11 18.38 -12.06
N GLU A 127 19.77 18.47 -12.18
CA GLU A 127 18.87 18.24 -12.68
C GLU A 127 18.58 18.32 -13.00
#